data_01be8574d3e331c1714713f41206e9cd
#
_entry.id   01be8574d3e331c1714713f41206e9cd
#
_cell.length_a   1.000
_cell.length_b   1.000
_cell.length_c   1.000
_cell.angle_alpha   90.00
_cell.angle_beta   90.00
_cell.angle_gamma   90.00
#
_symmetry.space_group_name_H-M   'P 1'
#
loop_
_entity.id
_entity.type
_entity.pdbx_description
1 polymer ?
#
loop_
_entity_poly.entity_id
_entity_poly.type
_entity_poly.pdbx_seq_one_letter_code
_entity_poly.pdbx_strand_id
1 'polypeptide(L)'
;IKASIKVNDELLRFYWSIGKDIVNMQAESKWGGAFFETLSEDLKKMFPGAKGFSTTNLRYMKRYYNLFGEILPQLGAELPEATNLPQVGAEIYAIPWGHIKLIVDKCKDEPEKAMFFVDEVIKNNWSRAVLLNFLDTNLYERQGKAISNFQTTLPAYTGDLAQEITKDPYNFDFIALNRDYNEKELK
;
A
#
# COMPACT_ATOMS: atom_id res chain seq x y z
N ILE A 1 5.44 19.12 6.67
CA ILE A 1 4.61 17.90 6.50
C ILE A 1 3.68 18.04 5.29
N LYS A 2 2.81 19.08 5.21
CA LYS A 2 1.86 19.23 4.07
C LYS A 2 2.56 19.35 2.70
N ALA A 3 3.71 20.04 2.61
CA ALA A 3 4.46 20.20 1.36
C ALA A 3 5.06 18.88 0.87
N SER A 4 5.58 18.04 1.75
CA SER A 4 6.16 16.75 1.36
C SER A 4 5.10 15.73 0.89
N ILE A 5 3.90 15.78 1.47
CA ILE A 5 2.76 14.95 1.03
C ILE A 5 2.35 15.35 -0.39
N LYS A 6 2.23 16.64 -0.67
CA LYS A 6 1.86 17.14 -2.00
C LYS A 6 2.89 16.78 -3.07
N VAL A 7 4.18 16.88 -2.76
CA VAL A 7 5.25 16.49 -3.68
C VAL A 7 5.20 14.98 -3.97
N ASN A 8 4.92 14.16 -2.98
CA ASN A 8 4.78 12.71 -3.17
C ASN A 8 3.55 12.38 -4.03
N ASP A 9 2.42 13.03 -3.81
CA ASP A 9 1.19 12.86 -4.59
C ASP A 9 1.45 13.17 -6.08
N GLU A 10 2.03 14.33 -6.39
CA GLU A 10 2.37 14.73 -7.76
C GLU A 10 3.35 13.75 -8.42
N LEU A 11 4.34 13.27 -7.67
CA LEU A 11 5.30 12.28 -8.16
C LEU A 11 4.63 10.97 -8.52
N LEU A 12 3.71 10.48 -7.69
CA LEU A 12 3.01 9.22 -7.93
C LEU A 12 2.02 9.32 -9.09
N ARG A 13 1.34 10.46 -9.26
CA ARG A 13 0.51 10.76 -10.43
C ARG A 13 1.33 10.80 -11.71
N PHE A 14 2.50 11.40 -11.66
CA PHE A 14 3.42 11.41 -12.80
C PHE A 14 3.91 9.98 -13.14
N TYR A 15 4.29 9.18 -12.16
CA TYR A 15 4.66 7.78 -12.39
C TYR A 15 3.50 6.94 -12.92
N TRP A 16 2.29 7.24 -12.47
CA TRP A 16 1.07 6.65 -13.00
C TRP A 16 0.88 6.96 -14.48
N SER A 17 1.03 8.22 -14.89
CA SER A 17 0.86 8.63 -16.29
C SER A 17 1.87 7.94 -17.20
N ILE A 18 3.14 7.85 -16.79
CA ILE A 18 4.17 7.12 -17.55
C ILE A 18 3.79 5.64 -17.66
N GLY A 19 3.38 5.01 -16.57
CA GLY A 19 2.94 3.61 -16.58
C GLY A 19 1.77 3.36 -17.53
N LYS A 20 0.77 4.24 -17.50
CA LYS A 20 -0.38 4.23 -18.40
C LYS A 20 0.03 4.32 -19.86
N ASP A 21 0.91 5.25 -20.21
CA ASP A 21 1.35 5.45 -21.59
C ASP A 21 2.13 4.23 -22.09
N ILE A 22 3.01 3.65 -21.28
CA ILE A 22 3.74 2.42 -21.62
C ILE A 22 2.77 1.27 -21.95
N VAL A 23 1.72 1.11 -21.15
CA VAL A 23 0.73 0.03 -21.35
C VAL A 23 -0.16 0.31 -22.55
N ASN A 24 -0.75 1.49 -22.64
CA ASN A 24 -1.70 1.84 -23.70
C ASN A 24 -1.05 1.85 -25.09
N MET A 25 0.20 2.27 -25.18
CA MET A 25 0.95 2.25 -26.43
C MET A 25 1.42 0.85 -26.84
N GLN A 26 1.24 -0.16 -25.98
CA GLN A 26 1.82 -1.50 -26.19
C GLN A 26 3.32 -1.42 -26.51
N ALA A 27 4.02 -0.56 -25.80
CA ALA A 27 5.35 -0.09 -26.16
C ALA A 27 6.38 -1.22 -26.28
N GLU A 28 6.34 -2.22 -25.39
CA GLU A 28 7.25 -3.35 -25.43
C GLU A 28 7.04 -4.24 -26.67
N SER A 29 5.78 -4.46 -27.07
CA SER A 29 5.48 -5.28 -28.24
C SER A 29 5.85 -4.58 -29.55
N LYS A 30 5.76 -3.24 -29.58
CA LYS A 30 6.08 -2.44 -30.77
C LYS A 30 7.57 -2.16 -30.95
N TRP A 31 8.30 -1.97 -29.86
CA TRP A 31 9.72 -1.53 -29.91
C TRP A 31 10.71 -2.57 -29.38
N GLY A 32 10.22 -3.75 -28.94
CA GLY A 32 11.06 -4.88 -28.55
C GLY A 32 11.75 -4.76 -27.20
N GLY A 33 12.71 -5.67 -26.94
CA GLY A 33 13.33 -5.86 -25.64
C GLY A 33 14.17 -4.69 -25.11
N ALA A 34 14.68 -3.82 -25.99
CA ALA A 34 15.48 -2.64 -25.61
C ALA A 34 14.63 -1.39 -25.31
N PHE A 35 13.31 -1.50 -25.31
CA PHE A 35 12.40 -0.37 -25.12
C PHE A 35 12.69 0.41 -23.82
N PHE A 36 12.80 -0.26 -22.69
CA PHE A 36 13.02 0.42 -21.40
C PHE A 36 14.40 1.09 -21.30
N GLU A 37 15.41 0.51 -21.95
CA GLU A 37 16.75 1.08 -22.03
C GLU A 37 16.72 2.38 -22.81
N THR A 38 16.15 2.37 -24.02
CA THR A 38 15.98 3.54 -24.87
C THR A 38 15.15 4.63 -24.19
N LEU A 39 13.99 4.26 -23.63
CA LEU A 39 13.14 5.21 -22.89
C LEU A 39 13.86 5.84 -21.71
N SER A 40 14.65 5.04 -20.97
CA SER A 40 15.44 5.54 -19.85
C SER A 40 16.49 6.58 -20.29
N GLU A 41 17.17 6.31 -21.40
CA GLU A 41 18.17 7.23 -21.97
C GLU A 41 17.53 8.53 -22.46
N ASP A 42 16.44 8.44 -23.18
CA ASP A 42 15.74 9.60 -23.74
C ASP A 42 15.17 10.50 -22.64
N LEU A 43 14.53 9.91 -21.62
CA LEU A 43 14.04 10.68 -20.47
C LEU A 43 15.17 11.36 -19.69
N LYS A 44 16.32 10.73 -19.53
CA LYS A 44 17.49 11.34 -18.88
C LYS A 44 18.08 12.47 -19.71
N LYS A 45 18.06 12.37 -21.05
CA LYS A 45 18.48 13.45 -21.95
C LYS A 45 17.51 14.62 -21.90
N MET A 46 16.19 14.34 -21.89
CA MET A 46 15.16 15.39 -21.85
C MET A 46 15.11 16.11 -20.50
N PHE A 47 15.38 15.40 -19.41
CA PHE A 47 15.34 15.93 -18.03
C PHE A 47 16.69 15.72 -17.31
N PRO A 48 17.73 16.49 -17.67
CA PRO A 48 19.05 16.35 -17.06
C PRO A 48 19.00 16.60 -15.55
N GLY A 49 19.53 15.67 -14.77
CA GLY A 49 19.54 15.75 -13.29
C GLY A 49 18.28 15.21 -12.61
N ALA A 50 17.22 14.90 -13.33
CA ALA A 50 16.05 14.25 -12.75
C ALA A 50 16.38 12.80 -12.36
N LYS A 51 15.97 12.43 -11.15
CA LYS A 51 16.11 11.06 -10.63
C LYS A 51 14.81 10.29 -10.88
N GLY A 52 14.92 8.96 -11.03
CA GLY A 52 13.74 8.11 -11.13
C GLY A 52 13.47 7.50 -12.51
N PHE A 53 14.26 7.80 -13.52
CA PHE A 53 14.11 7.24 -14.88
C PHE A 53 15.04 6.05 -15.17
N SER A 54 15.40 5.25 -14.17
CA SER A 54 16.08 3.98 -14.42
C SER A 54 15.13 2.98 -15.08
N THR A 55 15.67 2.06 -15.88
CA THR A 55 14.92 0.97 -16.53
C THR A 55 14.08 0.18 -15.51
N THR A 56 14.67 -0.11 -14.35
CA THR A 56 13.97 -0.79 -13.24
C THR A 56 12.79 0.03 -12.75
N ASN A 57 12.96 1.34 -12.56
CA ASN A 57 11.87 2.20 -12.06
C ASN A 57 10.74 2.36 -13.09
N LEU A 58 11.07 2.45 -14.38
CA LEU A 58 10.08 2.48 -15.46
C LEU A 58 9.26 1.18 -15.52
N ARG A 59 9.90 0.02 -15.30
CA ARG A 59 9.19 -1.26 -15.16
C ARG A 59 8.26 -1.27 -13.95
N TYR A 60 8.65 -0.66 -12.83
CA TYR A 60 7.76 -0.50 -11.67
C TYR A 60 6.58 0.44 -11.96
N MET A 61 6.77 1.52 -12.70
CA MET A 61 5.67 2.41 -13.11
C MET A 61 4.64 1.67 -13.96
N LYS A 62 5.08 0.83 -14.91
CA LYS A 62 4.19 -0.04 -15.68
C LYS A 62 3.41 -1.00 -14.79
N ARG A 63 4.10 -1.71 -13.87
CA ARG A 63 3.48 -2.67 -12.96
C ARG A 63 2.52 -1.99 -11.97
N TYR A 64 2.86 -0.78 -11.52
CA TYR A 64 2.01 0.05 -10.70
C TYR A 64 0.70 0.39 -11.41
N TYR A 65 0.77 0.81 -12.67
CA TYR A 65 -0.42 1.05 -13.47
C TYR A 65 -1.24 -0.23 -13.71
N ASN A 66 -0.60 -1.36 -14.01
CA ASN A 66 -1.32 -2.62 -14.21
C ASN A 66 -2.05 -3.08 -12.94
N LEU A 67 -1.40 -3.02 -11.78
CA LEU A 67 -1.98 -3.50 -10.52
C LEU A 67 -3.19 -2.69 -10.07
N PHE A 68 -3.13 -1.36 -10.21
CA PHE A 68 -4.18 -0.47 -9.71
C PHE A 68 -5.07 0.10 -10.83
N GLY A 69 -4.76 -0.20 -12.10
CA GLY A 69 -5.41 0.39 -13.27
C GLY A 69 -6.88 0.01 -13.43
N GLU A 70 -7.31 -1.12 -12.91
CA GLU A 70 -8.71 -1.54 -12.91
C GLU A 70 -9.52 -0.86 -11.80
N ILE A 71 -8.88 -0.54 -10.68
CA ILE A 71 -9.54 0.10 -9.53
C ILE A 71 -9.64 1.62 -9.72
N LEU A 72 -8.56 2.27 -10.14
CA LEU A 72 -8.51 3.73 -10.24
C LEU A 72 -9.43 4.36 -11.30
N PRO A 73 -9.72 3.77 -12.47
CA PRO A 73 -10.70 4.32 -13.41
C PRO A 73 -12.13 4.24 -12.91
N GLN A 74 -12.48 3.23 -12.12
CA GLN A 74 -13.81 3.15 -11.47
C GLN A 74 -14.01 4.27 -10.43
N LEU A 75 -12.88 4.84 -9.97
CA LEU A 75 -12.83 5.91 -8.97
C LEU A 75 -12.54 7.30 -9.58
N GLY A 76 -12.11 7.38 -10.84
CA GLY A 76 -11.53 8.58 -11.45
C GLY A 76 -12.12 9.06 -12.76
N ALA A 77 -13.18 8.42 -13.27
CA ALA A 77 -13.92 8.95 -14.42
C ALA A 77 -14.91 9.99 -13.96
N GLU A 78 -14.53 11.22 -13.78
CA GLU A 78 -15.35 12.36 -13.34
C GLU A 78 -15.38 12.57 -11.82
N LEU A 79 -14.40 13.29 -11.32
CA LEU A 79 -14.51 13.96 -10.03
C LEU A 79 -15.30 15.25 -10.19
N PRO A 80 -16.54 15.35 -9.68
CA PRO A 80 -17.10 16.65 -9.39
C PRO A 80 -16.28 17.27 -8.26
N GLU A 81 -15.85 18.51 -8.41
CA GLU A 81 -15.05 19.29 -7.45
C GLU A 81 -15.66 19.46 -6.03
N ALA A 82 -16.71 18.72 -5.68
CA ALA A 82 -17.52 18.98 -4.48
C ALA A 82 -18.04 17.75 -3.74
N THR A 83 -17.28 16.69 -3.54
CA THR A 83 -17.69 15.66 -2.58
C THR A 83 -16.61 15.35 -1.57
N ASN A 84 -16.91 15.67 -0.29
CA ASN A 84 -16.10 15.36 0.91
C ASN A 84 -16.10 13.85 1.25
N LEU A 85 -16.10 12.97 0.27
CA LEU A 85 -15.92 11.54 0.48
C LEU A 85 -14.42 11.24 0.38
N PRO A 86 -13.82 10.48 1.30
CA PRO A 86 -12.45 9.99 1.16
C PRO A 86 -12.42 9.12 -0.11
N GLN A 87 -11.78 9.63 -1.14
CA GLN A 87 -11.66 8.94 -2.42
C GLN A 87 -10.65 7.80 -2.23
N VAL A 88 -11.15 6.58 -2.24
CA VAL A 88 -10.34 5.35 -2.16
C VAL A 88 -9.14 5.39 -3.12
N GLY A 89 -9.25 6.05 -4.27
CA GLY A 89 -8.14 6.25 -5.20
C GLY A 89 -7.09 7.29 -4.77
N ALA A 90 -7.45 8.26 -3.91
CA ALA A 90 -6.49 9.27 -3.42
C ALA A 90 -5.49 8.68 -2.42
N GLU A 91 -5.85 7.61 -1.75
CA GLU A 91 -5.04 6.93 -0.74
C GLU A 91 -3.75 6.34 -1.32
N ILE A 92 -3.80 5.83 -2.56
CA ILE A 92 -2.61 5.29 -3.24
C ILE A 92 -1.52 6.36 -3.42
N TYR A 93 -1.92 7.62 -3.62
CA TYR A 93 -0.98 8.74 -3.77
C TYR A 93 -0.45 9.26 -2.43
N ALA A 94 -1.02 8.83 -1.30
CA ALA A 94 -0.60 9.26 0.03
C ALA A 94 0.63 8.50 0.55
N ILE A 95 0.88 7.27 0.09
CA ILE A 95 1.98 6.46 0.59
C ILE A 95 3.27 6.66 -0.24
N PRO A 96 4.46 6.50 0.36
CA PRO A 96 5.72 6.70 -0.35
C PRO A 96 5.94 5.68 -1.49
N TRP A 97 6.61 6.09 -2.58
CA TRP A 97 6.93 5.21 -3.71
C TRP A 97 7.63 3.91 -3.31
N GLY A 98 8.46 3.95 -2.24
CA GLY A 98 9.11 2.75 -1.71
C GLY A 98 8.14 1.69 -1.19
N HIS A 99 6.99 2.09 -0.63
CA HIS A 99 5.92 1.20 -0.20
C HIS A 99 5.17 0.63 -1.40
N ILE A 100 4.81 1.49 -2.37
CA ILE A 100 4.19 1.05 -3.63
C ILE A 100 4.99 -0.06 -4.29
N LYS A 101 6.32 0.08 -4.38
CA LYS A 101 7.18 -0.96 -4.99
C LYS A 101 7.09 -2.30 -4.26
N LEU A 102 7.06 -2.31 -2.93
CA LEU A 102 6.90 -3.55 -2.16
C LEU A 102 5.54 -4.19 -2.40
N ILE A 103 4.47 -3.39 -2.41
CA ILE A 103 3.11 -3.88 -2.68
C ILE A 103 3.04 -4.47 -4.09
N VAL A 104 3.54 -3.77 -5.09
CA VAL A 104 3.60 -4.24 -6.49
C VAL A 104 4.39 -5.54 -6.63
N ASP A 105 5.48 -5.73 -5.87
CA ASP A 105 6.27 -6.97 -5.91
C ASP A 105 5.55 -8.16 -5.28
N LYS A 106 4.83 -7.92 -4.18
CA LYS A 106 4.23 -8.98 -3.37
C LYS A 106 2.78 -9.29 -3.73
N CYS A 107 2.00 -8.29 -4.12
CA CYS A 107 0.58 -8.49 -4.46
C CYS A 107 0.36 -8.82 -5.95
N LYS A 108 1.33 -8.54 -6.83
CA LYS A 108 1.27 -8.87 -8.28
C LYS A 108 -0.07 -8.49 -8.93
N ASP A 109 -0.91 -9.50 -9.21
CA ASP A 109 -2.19 -9.37 -9.91
C ASP A 109 -3.39 -9.45 -8.92
N GLU A 110 -3.17 -9.10 -7.64
CA GLU A 110 -4.18 -9.11 -6.59
C GLU A 110 -4.49 -7.67 -6.14
N PRO A 111 -5.30 -6.90 -6.90
CA PRO A 111 -5.54 -5.49 -6.62
C PRO A 111 -6.26 -5.23 -5.29
N GLU A 112 -7.17 -6.11 -4.87
CA GLU A 112 -7.85 -6.01 -3.57
C GLU A 112 -6.88 -6.15 -2.38
N LYS A 113 -5.97 -7.12 -2.47
CA LYS A 113 -4.90 -7.32 -1.50
C LYS A 113 -3.95 -6.12 -1.47
N ALA A 114 -3.63 -5.57 -2.63
CA ALA A 114 -2.79 -4.38 -2.74
C ALA A 114 -3.43 -3.17 -2.06
N MET A 115 -4.73 -2.93 -2.29
CA MET A 115 -5.48 -1.86 -1.63
C MET A 115 -5.54 -2.05 -0.12
N PHE A 116 -5.80 -3.27 0.35
CA PHE A 116 -5.74 -3.56 1.77
C PHE A 116 -4.43 -3.10 2.42
N PHE A 117 -3.28 -3.42 1.80
CA PHE A 117 -1.99 -2.98 2.34
C PHE A 117 -1.75 -1.47 2.21
N VAL A 118 -2.33 -0.80 1.20
CA VAL A 118 -2.34 0.67 1.11
C VAL A 118 -3.05 1.27 2.32
N ASP A 119 -4.26 0.78 2.62
CA ASP A 119 -5.10 1.26 3.73
C ASP A 119 -4.41 1.02 5.08
N GLU A 120 -3.83 -0.16 5.28
CA GLU A 120 -3.11 -0.48 6.52
C GLU A 120 -1.84 0.38 6.72
N VAL A 121 -1.12 0.69 5.64
CA VAL A 121 0.03 1.62 5.70
C VAL A 121 -0.41 3.00 6.14
N ILE A 122 -1.53 3.51 5.61
CA ILE A 122 -2.06 4.84 5.95
C ILE A 122 -2.57 4.86 7.38
N LYS A 123 -3.43 3.89 7.73
CA LYS A 123 -4.07 3.78 9.05
C LYS A 123 -3.06 3.70 10.19
N ASN A 124 -2.01 2.90 10.00
CA ASN A 124 -1.05 2.57 11.05
C ASN A 124 0.31 3.27 10.87
N ASN A 125 0.49 4.11 9.86
CA ASN A 125 1.76 4.75 9.51
C ASN A 125 2.94 3.75 9.44
N TRP A 126 2.74 2.60 8.81
CA TRP A 126 3.76 1.57 8.75
C TRP A 126 5.01 2.03 8.00
N SER A 127 6.14 1.75 8.60
CA SER A 127 7.42 1.88 7.91
C SER A 127 7.55 0.79 6.83
N ARG A 128 8.49 1.00 5.91
CA ARG A 128 8.76 0.01 4.85
C ARG A 128 9.11 -1.38 5.39
N ALA A 129 9.85 -1.45 6.51
CA ALA A 129 10.23 -2.71 7.14
C ALA A 129 9.02 -3.43 7.75
N VAL A 130 8.12 -2.68 8.40
CA VAL A 130 6.88 -3.22 8.97
C VAL A 130 5.96 -3.74 7.86
N LEU A 131 5.77 -2.96 6.80
CA LEU A 131 4.98 -3.40 5.64
C LEU A 131 5.55 -4.70 5.04
N LEU A 132 6.87 -4.77 4.83
CA LEU A 132 7.51 -5.99 4.30
C LEU A 132 7.25 -7.20 5.18
N ASN A 133 7.38 -7.05 6.50
CA ASN A 133 7.11 -8.12 7.45
C ASN A 133 5.65 -8.64 7.33
N PHE A 134 4.68 -7.74 7.23
CA PHE A 134 3.26 -8.13 7.11
C PHE A 134 2.93 -8.75 5.75
N LEU A 135 3.57 -8.28 4.68
CA LEU A 135 3.48 -8.91 3.36
C LEU A 135 4.05 -10.35 3.38
N ASP A 136 5.20 -10.54 4.03
CA ASP A 136 5.87 -11.85 4.10
C ASP A 136 5.17 -12.83 5.05
N THR A 137 4.44 -12.33 6.05
CA THR A 137 3.67 -13.15 7.00
C THR A 137 2.22 -13.38 6.58
N ASN A 138 1.85 -13.02 5.36
CA ASN A 138 0.51 -13.22 4.78
C ASN A 138 -0.61 -12.66 5.67
N LEU A 139 -0.46 -11.40 6.11
CA LEU A 139 -1.46 -10.75 6.97
C LEU A 139 -2.84 -10.72 6.32
N TYR A 140 -2.93 -10.45 5.02
CA TYR A 140 -4.20 -10.40 4.27
C TYR A 140 -4.96 -11.72 4.33
N GLU A 141 -4.28 -12.84 4.11
CA GLU A 141 -4.87 -14.17 4.11
C GLU A 141 -5.29 -14.65 5.51
N ARG A 142 -4.65 -14.09 6.54
CA ARG A 142 -4.95 -14.42 7.95
C ARG A 142 -6.11 -13.60 8.52
N GLN A 143 -6.55 -12.54 7.85
CA GLN A 143 -7.67 -11.73 8.32
C GLN A 143 -8.93 -12.58 8.47
N GLY A 144 -9.55 -12.52 9.63
CA GLY A 144 -10.76 -13.27 9.96
C GLY A 144 -10.58 -14.79 10.07
N LYS A 145 -9.36 -15.31 9.88
CA LYS A 145 -9.05 -16.74 9.91
C LYS A 145 -8.25 -17.16 11.15
N ALA A 146 -8.21 -16.37 12.21
CA ALA A 146 -7.69 -16.86 13.48
C ALA A 146 -8.58 -18.03 13.92
N ILE A 147 -8.14 -19.26 13.64
CA ILE A 147 -8.74 -20.48 14.20
C ILE A 147 -8.38 -20.43 15.67
N SER A 148 -9.21 -19.75 16.45
CA SER A 148 -9.09 -19.76 17.89
C SER A 148 -10.00 -20.88 18.42
N ASN A 149 -9.48 -21.73 19.29
CA ASN A 149 -10.29 -22.72 20.02
C ASN A 149 -10.95 -22.08 21.25
N PHE A 150 -11.01 -20.75 21.33
CA PHE A 150 -11.53 -20.03 22.48
C PHE A 150 -12.99 -20.39 22.79
N GLN A 151 -13.82 -20.56 21.75
CA GLN A 151 -15.22 -20.96 21.92
C GLN A 151 -15.40 -22.38 22.47
N THR A 152 -14.42 -23.27 22.26
CA THR A 152 -14.47 -24.65 22.77
C THR A 152 -13.76 -24.82 24.11
N THR A 153 -12.83 -23.93 24.45
CA THR A 153 -11.94 -24.06 25.62
C THR A 153 -12.29 -23.10 26.74
N LEU A 154 -12.90 -21.94 26.43
CA LEU A 154 -13.24 -20.90 27.40
C LEU A 154 -14.76 -20.78 27.59
N PRO A 155 -15.24 -20.34 28.76
CA PRO A 155 -16.64 -19.94 28.95
C PRO A 155 -17.07 -18.91 27.89
N ALA A 156 -18.32 -18.94 27.45
CA ALA A 156 -18.80 -18.15 26.30
C ALA A 156 -18.43 -16.67 26.37
N TYR A 157 -18.61 -16.01 27.51
CA TYR A 157 -18.27 -14.58 27.71
C TYR A 157 -16.75 -14.29 27.63
N THR A 158 -15.90 -15.25 27.96
CA THR A 158 -14.44 -15.12 27.91
C THR A 158 -13.93 -15.49 26.51
N GLY A 159 -14.58 -16.45 25.85
CA GLY A 159 -14.26 -16.87 24.49
C GLY A 159 -14.51 -15.77 23.46
N ASP A 160 -15.64 -15.04 23.58
CA ASP A 160 -15.98 -13.92 22.72
C ASP A 160 -14.99 -12.77 22.88
N LEU A 161 -14.62 -12.41 24.13
CA LEU A 161 -13.63 -11.39 24.42
C LEU A 161 -12.23 -11.76 23.88
N ALA A 162 -11.80 -13.01 24.08
CA ALA A 162 -10.53 -13.50 23.58
C ALA A 162 -10.46 -13.49 22.04
N GLN A 163 -11.58 -13.78 21.38
CA GLN A 163 -11.67 -13.72 19.92
C GLN A 163 -11.66 -12.28 19.39
N GLU A 164 -12.27 -11.34 20.10
CA GLU A 164 -12.22 -9.91 19.79
C GLU A 164 -10.79 -9.37 19.89
N ILE A 165 -10.08 -9.70 20.95
CA ILE A 165 -8.67 -9.33 21.18
C ILE A 165 -7.75 -9.86 20.08
N THR A 166 -8.00 -11.07 19.54
CA THR A 166 -7.17 -11.63 18.47
C THR A 166 -7.47 -11.07 17.09
N LYS A 167 -8.63 -10.43 16.90
CA LYS A 167 -8.96 -9.72 15.66
C LYS A 167 -8.21 -8.39 15.53
N ASP A 168 -7.91 -7.73 16.66
CA ASP A 168 -7.16 -6.48 16.71
C ASP A 168 -5.94 -6.60 17.64
N PRO A 169 -4.83 -7.21 17.16
CA PRO A 169 -3.68 -7.55 18.01
C PRO A 169 -2.92 -6.33 18.58
N TYR A 170 -3.32 -5.12 18.24
CA TYR A 170 -2.68 -3.89 18.71
C TYR A 170 -3.56 -3.00 19.58
N ASN A 171 -4.80 -3.39 19.84
CA ASN A 171 -5.66 -2.63 20.74
C ASN A 171 -5.51 -3.14 22.16
N PHE A 172 -4.59 -2.52 22.91
CA PHE A 172 -4.37 -2.76 24.35
C PHE A 172 -5.19 -1.81 25.24
N ASP A 173 -6.15 -1.07 24.68
CA ASP A 173 -6.96 -0.10 25.44
C ASP A 173 -7.80 -0.73 26.57
N PHE A 174 -7.99 -2.06 26.53
CA PHE A 174 -8.66 -2.80 27.62
C PHE A 174 -7.74 -3.03 28.84
N ILE A 175 -6.43 -2.85 28.70
CA ILE A 175 -5.50 -2.89 29.84
C ILE A 175 -5.55 -1.51 30.48
N ALA A 176 -6.52 -1.28 31.34
CA ALA A 176 -6.53 -0.12 32.24
C ALA A 176 -5.38 -0.25 33.25
N LEU A 177 -4.16 0.04 32.80
CA LEU A 177 -3.02 0.21 33.68
C LEU A 177 -3.26 1.46 34.49
N ASN A 178 -3.48 1.30 35.80
CA ASN A 178 -3.59 2.40 36.71
C ASN A 178 -2.28 3.22 36.64
N ARG A 179 -2.37 4.55 36.56
CA ARG A 179 -1.22 5.45 36.35
C ARG A 179 -0.13 5.44 37.45
N ASP A 180 -0.36 4.70 38.51
CA ASP A 180 0.56 4.59 39.67
C ASP A 180 1.25 3.23 39.76
N TYR A 181 1.73 2.70 38.62
CA TYR A 181 2.48 1.44 38.63
C TYR A 181 3.89 1.64 39.18
N ASN A 182 4.20 0.93 40.26
CA ASN A 182 5.57 0.76 40.74
C ASN A 182 6.18 -0.50 40.10
N GLU A 183 7.43 -0.41 39.64
CA GLU A 183 8.20 -1.52 39.01
C GLU A 183 8.22 -2.83 39.85
N LYS A 184 7.87 -2.78 41.11
CA LYS A 184 7.81 -3.92 42.04
C LYS A 184 6.58 -4.80 41.88
N GLU A 185 5.56 -4.36 41.16
CA GLU A 185 4.30 -5.10 40.94
C GLU A 185 4.28 -5.88 39.61
N LEU A 186 5.36 -5.81 38.85
CA LEU A 186 5.53 -6.51 37.55
C LEU A 186 6.30 -7.84 37.66
N LYS A 187 6.48 -8.40 38.86
CA LYS A 187 7.14 -9.70 39.06
C LYS A 187 6.12 -10.80 39.38
#